data_fa8b589ce8adbc1f597c97ef0ddce8cc
#
_entry.id   fa8b589ce8adbc1f597c97ef0ddce8cc
#
_cell.length_a   1.000
_cell.length_b   1.000
_cell.length_c   1.000
_cell.angle_alpha   90.00
_cell.angle_beta   90.00
_cell.angle_gamma   90.00
#
_symmetry.space_group_name_H-M   'P 1'
#
loop_
_entity.id
_entity.type
_entity.pdbx_description
1 polymer ?
#
loop_
_entity_poly.entity_id
_entity_poly.type
_entity_poly.pdbx_seq_one_letter_code
_entity_poly.pdbx_strand_id
1 'polypeptide(L)'
;MFETHAYVLSVVPPKEYLRDSRPRGDAIAQGIGESHFTLLEMIPEKGIKLHPQERVSIQRDTKSKIDHVKRRILFEDLSPESATELPLVVEMIVTKHEHKFVQFFNEAAPITTRKHSLQLLPGIGQTLMWAILEERKREPFRNFEDIAARTKLQNPKKVVTARVIDELREDVKRWLFVRPPKRDEKEHERERPPRR
;
A
#
# COMPACT_ATOMS: atom_id res chain seq x y z
N MET A 1 9.83 9.41 7.99
CA MET A 1 9.48 8.17 8.69
C MET A 1 9.61 7.04 7.68
N PHE A 2 10.32 5.97 8.00
CA PHE A 2 10.62 4.86 7.08
C PHE A 2 9.80 3.64 7.48
N GLU A 3 9.58 2.72 6.52
CA GLU A 3 9.04 1.40 6.84
C GLU A 3 10.00 0.66 7.78
N THR A 4 9.46 -0.04 8.75
CA THR A 4 10.23 -0.89 9.67
C THR A 4 10.01 -2.37 9.38
N HIS A 5 8.83 -2.69 8.85
CA HIS A 5 8.43 -4.03 8.46
C HIS A 5 7.77 -4.00 7.07
N ALA A 6 7.86 -5.13 6.39
CA ALA A 6 7.17 -5.36 5.12
C ALA A 6 6.55 -6.75 5.11
N TYR A 7 5.57 -6.94 4.23
CA TYR A 7 5.02 -8.25 3.89
C TYR A 7 5.56 -8.68 2.53
N VAL A 8 6.00 -9.90 2.43
CA VAL A 8 6.49 -10.51 1.19
C VAL A 8 5.29 -10.77 0.28
N LEU A 9 5.39 -10.35 -0.99
CA LEU A 9 4.43 -10.65 -2.04
C LEU A 9 4.86 -11.89 -2.83
N SER A 10 6.09 -11.87 -3.34
CA SER A 10 6.71 -13.00 -4.02
C SER A 10 8.23 -12.98 -3.89
N VAL A 11 8.86 -14.10 -4.24
CA VAL A 11 10.31 -14.19 -4.35
C VAL A 11 10.66 -14.55 -5.80
N VAL A 12 11.35 -13.64 -6.46
CA VAL A 12 11.86 -13.84 -7.82
C VAL A 12 13.23 -14.50 -7.73
N PRO A 13 13.41 -15.71 -8.26
CA PRO A 13 14.70 -16.39 -8.22
C PRO A 13 15.75 -15.62 -9.01
N PRO A 14 17.04 -15.86 -8.75
CA PRO A 14 18.12 -15.31 -9.56
C PRO A 14 17.94 -15.72 -11.04
N LYS A 15 18.22 -14.79 -11.96
CA LYS A 15 18.15 -15.12 -13.39
C LYS A 15 19.18 -16.18 -13.74
N GLU A 16 18.72 -17.34 -14.20
CA GLU A 16 19.57 -18.36 -14.79
C GLU A 16 19.92 -17.95 -16.23
N TYR A 17 21.21 -17.80 -16.52
CA TYR A 17 21.65 -17.62 -17.90
C TYR A 17 21.85 -18.99 -18.53
N LEU A 18 21.22 -19.24 -19.68
CA LEU A 18 21.16 -20.49 -20.45
C LEU A 18 22.54 -21.11 -20.85
N ARG A 19 23.66 -20.48 -20.56
CA ARG A 19 25.02 -20.97 -20.92
C ARG A 19 25.88 -21.42 -19.75
N ASP A 20 25.50 -21.13 -18.53
CA ASP A 20 26.30 -21.49 -17.35
C ASP A 20 25.30 -21.76 -16.22
N SER A 21 25.08 -23.02 -15.86
CA SER A 21 24.09 -23.51 -14.90
C SER A 21 24.25 -22.95 -13.47
N ARG A 22 24.98 -21.86 -13.30
CA ARG A 22 25.17 -21.18 -12.02
C ARG A 22 24.24 -19.97 -11.93
N PRO A 23 23.36 -19.92 -10.92
CA PRO A 23 22.55 -18.73 -10.69
C PRO A 23 23.46 -17.53 -10.47
N ARG A 24 23.29 -16.48 -11.27
CA ARG A 24 24.02 -15.21 -11.11
C ARG A 24 23.08 -14.17 -10.50
N GLY A 25 23.47 -13.68 -9.36
CA GLY A 25 22.74 -12.66 -8.59
C GLY A 25 22.01 -13.25 -7.38
N ASP A 26 21.50 -12.38 -6.57
CA ASP A 26 20.73 -12.74 -5.39
C ASP A 26 19.24 -12.89 -5.72
N ALA A 27 18.53 -13.73 -5.00
CA ALA A 27 17.07 -13.77 -5.03
C ALA A 27 16.53 -12.39 -4.65
N ILE A 28 15.45 -11.96 -5.30
CA ILE A 28 14.80 -10.69 -5.01
C ILE A 28 13.41 -10.99 -4.46
N ALA A 29 13.12 -10.54 -3.25
CA ALA A 29 11.79 -10.55 -2.69
C ALA A 29 11.10 -9.22 -3.03
N GLN A 30 9.94 -9.28 -3.66
CA GLN A 30 9.04 -8.13 -3.79
C GLN A 30 8.09 -8.12 -2.60
N GLY A 31 7.88 -6.95 -2.02
CA GLY A 31 7.06 -6.80 -0.83
C GLY A 31 6.43 -5.42 -0.70
N ILE A 32 5.57 -5.28 0.29
CA ILE A 32 4.87 -4.04 0.61
C ILE A 32 5.08 -3.66 2.07
N GLY A 33 5.45 -2.41 2.31
CA GLY A 33 5.63 -1.86 3.65
C GLY A 33 4.34 -1.80 4.46
N GLU A 34 4.44 -2.12 5.75
CA GLU A 34 3.29 -2.21 6.65
C GLU A 34 2.71 -0.84 7.04
N SER A 35 3.54 0.19 7.11
CA SER A 35 3.13 1.51 7.65
C SER A 35 2.59 2.47 6.59
N HIS A 36 3.19 2.47 5.42
CA HIS A 36 2.94 3.45 4.35
C HIS A 36 2.66 2.81 3.00
N PHE A 37 2.50 1.49 2.95
CA PHE A 37 2.25 0.72 1.73
C PHE A 37 3.29 0.93 0.62
N THR A 38 4.55 1.19 1.00
CA THR A 38 5.64 1.37 0.05
C THR A 38 6.00 0.04 -0.62
N LEU A 39 5.96 -0.05 -1.95
CA LEU A 39 6.41 -1.23 -2.68
C LEU A 39 7.94 -1.29 -2.70
N LEU A 40 8.50 -2.46 -2.45
CA LEU A 40 9.93 -2.66 -2.21
C LEU A 40 10.46 -3.90 -2.93
N GLU A 41 11.68 -3.79 -3.47
CA GLU A 41 12.55 -4.94 -3.72
C GLU A 41 13.52 -5.09 -2.56
N MET A 42 13.61 -6.30 -2.04
CA MET A 42 14.41 -6.66 -0.87
C MET A 42 15.31 -7.84 -1.21
N ILE A 43 16.51 -7.85 -0.68
CA ILE A 43 17.44 -8.99 -0.80
C ILE A 43 17.33 -9.83 0.47
N PRO A 44 16.90 -11.10 0.37
CA PRO A 44 16.90 -12.02 1.50
C PRO A 44 18.32 -12.32 1.99
N GLU A 45 18.46 -12.62 3.28
CA GLU A 45 19.68 -13.19 3.82
C GLU A 45 20.02 -14.53 3.13
N LYS A 46 21.32 -14.83 2.98
CA LYS A 46 21.78 -16.03 2.29
C LYS A 46 21.24 -17.30 2.95
N GLY A 47 20.62 -18.16 2.13
CA GLY A 47 20.05 -19.42 2.59
C GLY A 47 18.68 -19.31 3.25
N ILE A 48 18.14 -18.11 3.43
CA ILE A 48 16.80 -17.91 3.96
C ILE A 48 15.76 -18.08 2.86
N LYS A 49 14.74 -18.89 3.15
CA LYS A 49 13.53 -19.02 2.33
C LYS A 49 12.46 -18.10 2.89
N LEU A 50 11.88 -17.27 2.04
CA LEU A 50 10.74 -16.42 2.34
C LEU A 50 9.48 -16.99 1.70
N HIS A 51 8.34 -16.74 2.32
CA HIS A 51 7.04 -17.15 1.81
C HIS A 51 6.16 -15.92 1.55
N PRO A 52 5.23 -16.00 0.57
CA PRO A 52 4.20 -14.97 0.39
C PRO A 52 3.46 -14.72 1.70
N GLN A 53 3.01 -13.49 1.91
CA GLN A 53 2.32 -13.02 3.12
C GLN A 53 3.18 -13.02 4.40
N GLU A 54 4.44 -13.44 4.34
CA GLU A 54 5.32 -13.43 5.49
C GLU A 54 5.68 -11.99 5.87
N ARG A 55 5.52 -11.66 7.16
CA ARG A 55 5.94 -10.37 7.72
C ARG A 55 7.41 -10.41 8.08
N VAL A 56 8.20 -9.52 7.52
CA VAL A 56 9.65 -9.43 7.74
C VAL A 56 10.05 -8.06 8.28
N SER A 57 11.07 -8.02 9.14
CA SER A 57 11.74 -6.78 9.49
C SER A 57 12.64 -6.34 8.34
N ILE A 58 12.61 -5.04 8.02
CA ILE A 58 13.52 -4.44 7.03
C ILE A 58 14.48 -3.44 7.69
N GLN A 59 14.52 -3.44 9.02
CA GLN A 59 15.56 -2.76 9.78
C GLN A 59 16.82 -3.59 9.77
N ARG A 60 17.97 -2.94 9.87
CA ARG A 60 19.26 -3.61 10.08
C ARG A 60 19.31 -4.19 11.49
N ASP A 61 18.72 -5.35 11.65
CA ASP A 61 18.71 -6.12 12.88
C ASP A 61 19.32 -7.50 12.63
N THR A 62 20.10 -8.02 13.58
CA THR A 62 20.76 -9.33 13.52
C THR A 62 19.81 -10.52 13.35
N LYS A 63 18.51 -10.32 13.56
CA LYS A 63 17.43 -11.31 13.38
C LYS A 63 16.61 -11.11 12.12
N SER A 64 16.95 -10.13 11.28
CA SER A 64 16.22 -9.90 10.03
C SER A 64 16.44 -11.04 9.06
N LYS A 65 15.37 -11.47 8.37
CA LYS A 65 15.44 -12.37 7.22
C LYS A 65 15.83 -11.64 5.92
N ILE A 66 15.88 -10.32 5.98
CA ILE A 66 16.24 -9.42 4.88
C ILE A 66 17.60 -8.82 5.17
N ASP A 67 18.55 -9.00 4.26
CA ASP A 67 19.85 -8.37 4.30
C ASP A 67 19.72 -6.85 4.12
N HIS A 68 19.06 -6.43 3.03
CA HIS A 68 18.77 -5.01 2.81
C HIS A 68 17.62 -4.77 1.84
N VAL A 69 17.06 -3.57 1.89
CA VAL A 69 16.13 -3.06 0.88
C VAL A 69 16.94 -2.56 -0.30
N LYS A 70 16.77 -3.18 -1.47
CA LYS A 70 17.48 -2.82 -2.70
C LYS A 70 16.99 -1.49 -3.26
N ARG A 71 15.67 -1.37 -3.46
CA ARG A 71 15.03 -0.14 -3.98
C ARG A 71 13.53 -0.10 -3.67
N ARG A 72 12.95 1.08 -3.81
CA ARG A 72 11.50 1.23 -3.97
C ARG A 72 11.15 0.93 -5.41
N ILE A 73 9.96 0.37 -5.60
CA ILE A 73 9.43 0.03 -6.92
C ILE A 73 8.03 0.62 -7.09
N LEU A 74 7.59 0.73 -8.33
CA LEU A 74 6.24 1.12 -8.72
C LEU A 74 5.37 -0.11 -8.92
N PHE A 75 4.06 0.10 -9.05
CA PHE A 75 3.11 -1.00 -9.29
C PHE A 75 3.43 -1.77 -10.59
N GLU A 76 3.86 -1.08 -11.62
CA GLU A 76 4.25 -1.65 -12.93
C GLU A 76 5.52 -2.52 -12.88
N ASP A 77 6.35 -2.35 -11.85
CA ASP A 77 7.55 -3.18 -11.62
C ASP A 77 7.23 -4.52 -10.94
N LEU A 78 6.00 -4.73 -10.49
CA LEU A 78 5.62 -5.97 -9.82
C LEU A 78 5.61 -7.15 -10.79
N SER A 79 6.09 -8.30 -10.32
CA SER A 79 5.87 -9.56 -11.03
C SER A 79 4.38 -9.92 -11.07
N PRO A 80 3.93 -10.74 -12.02
CA PRO A 80 2.54 -11.19 -12.08
C PRO A 80 2.07 -11.85 -10.77
N GLU A 81 2.94 -12.62 -10.13
CA GLU A 81 2.68 -13.27 -8.85
C GLU A 81 2.51 -12.22 -7.73
N SER A 82 3.41 -11.24 -7.66
CA SER A 82 3.31 -10.14 -6.69
C SER A 82 2.05 -9.31 -6.89
N ALA A 83 1.69 -9.02 -8.13
CA ALA A 83 0.47 -8.26 -8.45
C ALA A 83 -0.81 -9.02 -8.06
N THR A 84 -0.80 -10.35 -8.18
CA THR A 84 -1.92 -11.21 -7.76
C THR A 84 -2.04 -11.28 -6.24
N GLU A 85 -0.92 -11.34 -5.53
CA GLU A 85 -0.87 -11.44 -4.06
C GLU A 85 -1.16 -10.11 -3.36
N LEU A 86 -0.87 -8.99 -4.02
CA LEU A 86 -0.96 -7.65 -3.44
C LEU A 86 -2.32 -7.32 -2.79
N PRO A 87 -3.48 -7.58 -3.40
CA PRO A 87 -4.77 -7.26 -2.78
C PRO A 87 -5.01 -8.00 -1.46
N LEU A 88 -4.59 -9.26 -1.37
CA LEU A 88 -4.72 -10.07 -0.17
C LEU A 88 -3.86 -9.52 0.96
N VAL A 89 -2.60 -9.20 0.66
CA VAL A 89 -1.68 -8.63 1.65
C VAL A 89 -2.13 -7.24 2.10
N VAL A 90 -2.62 -6.39 1.20
CA VAL A 90 -3.18 -5.09 1.58
C VAL A 90 -4.37 -5.27 2.50
N GLU A 91 -5.29 -6.20 2.22
CA GLU A 91 -6.43 -6.48 3.10
C GLU A 91 -6.00 -6.99 4.48
N MET A 92 -4.95 -7.83 4.55
CA MET A 92 -4.34 -8.26 5.83
C MET A 92 -3.79 -7.09 6.63
N ILE A 93 -3.05 -6.17 5.99
CA ILE A 93 -2.50 -4.98 6.64
C ILE A 93 -3.63 -4.07 7.14
N VAL A 94 -4.65 -3.83 6.32
CA VAL A 94 -5.84 -3.03 6.67
C VAL A 94 -6.56 -3.63 7.86
N THR A 95 -6.74 -4.95 7.89
CA THR A 95 -7.37 -5.66 9.02
C THR A 95 -6.54 -5.54 10.29
N LYS A 96 -5.25 -5.74 10.19
CA LYS A 96 -4.33 -5.66 11.35
C LYS A 96 -4.27 -4.27 11.97
N HIS A 97 -4.38 -3.25 11.14
CA HIS A 97 -4.30 -1.84 11.56
C HIS A 97 -5.66 -1.13 11.45
N GLU A 98 -6.76 -1.85 11.65
CA GLU A 98 -8.12 -1.36 11.53
C GLU A 98 -8.34 -0.01 12.21
N HIS A 99 -7.82 0.17 13.43
CA HIS A 99 -7.97 1.40 14.21
C HIS A 99 -7.49 2.65 13.46
N LYS A 100 -6.39 2.56 12.69
CA LYS A 100 -5.85 3.66 11.87
C LYS A 100 -6.85 4.12 10.80
N PHE A 101 -7.53 3.18 10.17
CA PHE A 101 -8.49 3.47 9.11
C PHE A 101 -9.84 3.91 9.67
N VAL A 102 -10.26 3.34 10.80
CA VAL A 102 -11.45 3.80 11.54
C VAL A 102 -11.25 5.24 12.02
N GLN A 103 -10.05 5.57 12.51
CA GLN A 103 -9.70 6.95 12.84
C GLN A 103 -9.85 7.89 11.64
N PHE A 104 -9.45 7.47 10.43
CA PHE A 104 -9.70 8.26 9.22
C PHE A 104 -11.20 8.54 9.01
N PHE A 105 -12.11 7.56 9.20
CA PHE A 105 -13.56 7.80 9.12
C PHE A 105 -14.04 8.82 10.17
N ASN A 106 -13.49 8.77 11.36
CA ASN A 106 -13.83 9.67 12.45
C ASN A 106 -13.31 11.10 12.25
N GLU A 107 -12.10 11.26 11.69
CA GLU A 107 -11.39 12.55 11.63
C GLU A 107 -11.34 13.17 10.24
N ALA A 108 -11.75 12.44 9.19
CA ALA A 108 -11.74 12.93 7.81
C ALA A 108 -12.40 14.30 7.71
N ALA A 109 -11.73 15.25 7.05
CA ALA A 109 -12.15 16.64 6.92
C ALA A 109 -12.48 17.02 5.46
N PRO A 110 -13.21 18.12 5.22
CA PRO A 110 -13.37 18.68 3.89
C PRO A 110 -12.01 19.05 3.26
N ILE A 111 -11.86 18.77 1.97
CA ILE A 111 -10.70 19.17 1.18
C ILE A 111 -10.91 20.55 0.57
N THR A 112 -12.14 20.80 0.14
CA THR A 112 -12.63 22.07 -0.39
C THR A 112 -14.07 22.29 0.06
N THR A 113 -14.65 23.46 -0.22
CA THR A 113 -16.07 23.74 0.03
C THR A 113 -17.01 22.76 -0.66
N ARG A 114 -16.57 22.09 -1.74
CA ARG A 114 -17.37 21.16 -2.55
C ARG A 114 -16.99 19.70 -2.42
N LYS A 115 -15.84 19.36 -1.81
CA LYS A 115 -15.32 17.99 -1.77
C LYS A 115 -14.78 17.62 -0.40
N HIS A 116 -15.25 16.49 0.11
CA HIS A 116 -14.82 15.92 1.39
C HIS A 116 -13.83 14.76 1.15
N SER A 117 -12.88 14.54 2.07
CA SER A 117 -11.89 13.47 1.96
C SER A 117 -12.52 12.06 1.96
N LEU A 118 -13.64 11.85 2.65
CA LEU A 118 -14.42 10.60 2.57
C LEU A 118 -14.84 10.26 1.13
N GLN A 119 -15.10 11.25 0.29
CA GLN A 119 -15.48 11.04 -1.12
C GLN A 119 -14.30 10.63 -2.03
N LEU A 120 -13.09 10.54 -1.49
CA LEU A 120 -11.96 9.94 -2.19
C LEU A 120 -11.97 8.41 -2.07
N LEU A 121 -12.74 7.86 -1.14
CA LEU A 121 -12.94 6.42 -1.02
C LEU A 121 -13.93 5.94 -2.10
N PRO A 122 -13.61 4.82 -2.79
CA PRO A 122 -14.50 4.29 -3.83
C PRO A 122 -15.89 3.95 -3.27
N GLY A 123 -16.92 4.30 -4.01
CA GLY A 123 -18.31 4.05 -3.62
C GLY A 123 -18.89 5.02 -2.58
N ILE A 124 -18.12 5.95 -2.04
CA ILE A 124 -18.65 6.97 -1.10
C ILE A 124 -19.06 8.22 -1.88
N GLY A 125 -20.32 8.25 -2.29
CA GLY A 125 -20.97 9.43 -2.85
C GLY A 125 -21.44 10.42 -1.77
N GLN A 126 -22.09 11.49 -2.20
CA GLN A 126 -22.54 12.56 -1.31
C GLN A 126 -23.50 12.08 -0.21
N THR A 127 -24.48 11.25 -0.54
CA THR A 127 -25.47 10.72 0.42
C THR A 127 -24.80 9.89 1.51
N LEU A 128 -23.90 8.97 1.13
CA LEU A 128 -23.21 8.11 2.09
C LEU A 128 -22.23 8.91 2.95
N MET A 129 -21.53 9.87 2.35
CA MET A 129 -20.69 10.81 3.10
C MET A 129 -21.46 11.51 4.21
N TRP A 130 -22.65 12.07 3.90
CA TRP A 130 -23.47 12.73 4.93
C TRP A 130 -23.94 11.77 6.01
N ALA A 131 -24.34 10.54 5.65
CA ALA A 131 -24.70 9.52 6.63
C ALA A 131 -23.53 9.22 7.59
N ILE A 132 -22.31 9.06 7.07
CA ILE A 132 -21.10 8.84 7.88
C ILE A 132 -20.86 10.05 8.81
N LEU A 133 -20.97 11.27 8.30
CA LEU A 133 -20.76 12.50 9.07
C LEU A 133 -21.78 12.65 10.21
N GLU A 134 -23.04 12.35 9.97
CA GLU A 134 -24.08 12.42 11.00
C GLU A 134 -23.89 11.34 12.07
N GLU A 135 -23.57 10.10 11.68
CA GLU A 135 -23.36 9.03 12.66
C GLU A 135 -22.13 9.26 13.54
N ARG A 136 -21.00 9.71 12.96
CA ARG A 136 -19.80 9.98 13.77
C ARG A 136 -19.95 11.15 14.74
N LYS A 137 -20.87 12.12 14.46
CA LYS A 137 -21.18 13.21 15.40
C LYS A 137 -21.91 12.71 16.65
N ARG A 138 -22.72 11.65 16.53
CA ARG A 138 -23.43 11.04 17.67
C ARG A 138 -22.44 10.31 18.55
N GLU A 139 -21.62 9.43 17.96
CA GLU A 139 -20.57 8.67 18.64
C GLU A 139 -19.48 8.31 17.61
N PRO A 140 -18.17 8.45 17.93
CA PRO A 140 -17.10 7.97 17.07
C PRO A 140 -17.24 6.49 16.76
N PHE A 141 -16.89 6.08 15.55
CA PHE A 141 -16.86 4.67 15.16
C PHE A 141 -15.74 3.93 15.89
N ARG A 142 -16.00 2.69 16.29
CA ARG A 142 -15.08 1.82 17.05
C ARG A 142 -14.28 0.90 16.16
N ASN A 143 -14.92 0.35 15.12
CA ASN A 143 -14.34 -0.61 14.18
C ASN A 143 -15.11 -0.59 12.84
N PHE A 144 -14.69 -1.37 11.86
CA PHE A 144 -15.37 -1.45 10.56
C PHE A 144 -16.80 -2.02 10.64
N GLU A 145 -17.04 -2.94 11.58
CA GLU A 145 -18.37 -3.50 11.79
C GLU A 145 -19.34 -2.42 12.30
N ASP A 146 -18.89 -1.57 13.21
CA ASP A 146 -19.67 -0.45 13.72
C ASP A 146 -20.00 0.57 12.60
N ILE A 147 -19.05 0.86 11.71
CA ILE A 147 -19.30 1.68 10.53
C ILE A 147 -20.37 1.04 9.64
N ALA A 148 -20.25 -0.25 9.35
CA ALA A 148 -21.20 -0.96 8.51
C ALA A 148 -22.61 -1.03 9.14
N ALA A 149 -22.70 -1.26 10.43
CA ALA A 149 -23.97 -1.35 11.16
C ALA A 149 -24.72 0.00 11.24
N ARG A 150 -23.99 1.10 11.39
CA ARG A 150 -24.55 2.45 11.60
C ARG A 150 -24.73 3.26 10.32
N THR A 151 -24.08 2.82 9.23
CA THR A 151 -24.14 3.49 7.93
C THR A 151 -24.61 2.50 6.86
N LYS A 152 -24.82 2.97 5.62
CA LYS A 152 -25.12 2.10 4.47
C LYS A 152 -23.86 1.55 3.79
N LEU A 153 -22.68 1.74 4.39
CA LEU A 153 -21.40 1.26 3.86
C LEU A 153 -21.21 -0.20 4.25
N GLN A 154 -21.57 -1.13 3.38
CA GLN A 154 -21.61 -2.58 3.68
C GLN A 154 -20.24 -3.19 4.01
N ASN A 155 -19.15 -2.71 3.41
CA ASN A 155 -17.83 -3.31 3.62
C ASN A 155 -16.74 -2.22 3.66
N PRO A 156 -16.59 -1.51 4.78
CA PRO A 156 -15.59 -0.44 4.93
C PRO A 156 -14.17 -0.92 4.68
N LYS A 157 -13.83 -2.13 5.12
CA LYS A 157 -12.51 -2.74 4.91
C LYS A 157 -12.16 -2.87 3.43
N LYS A 158 -13.07 -3.41 2.61
CA LYS A 158 -12.85 -3.54 1.16
C LYS A 158 -12.73 -2.18 0.48
N VAL A 159 -13.48 -1.19 0.93
CA VAL A 159 -13.41 0.17 0.41
C VAL A 159 -12.03 0.79 0.66
N VAL A 160 -11.49 0.62 1.87
CA VAL A 160 -10.14 1.08 2.21
C VAL A 160 -9.09 0.32 1.40
N THR A 161 -9.20 -1.02 1.31
CA THR A 161 -8.30 -1.87 0.52
C THR A 161 -8.27 -1.43 -0.94
N ALA A 162 -9.44 -1.24 -1.56
CA ALA A 162 -9.54 -0.77 -2.94
C ALA A 162 -8.87 0.59 -3.12
N ARG A 163 -9.09 1.53 -2.17
CA ARG A 163 -8.43 2.84 -2.21
C ARG A 163 -6.91 2.75 -2.15
N VAL A 164 -6.36 1.89 -1.29
CA VAL A 164 -4.90 1.66 -1.22
C VAL A 164 -4.38 1.13 -2.55
N ILE A 165 -5.08 0.18 -3.19
CA ILE A 165 -4.70 -0.36 -4.50
C ILE A 165 -4.73 0.73 -5.59
N ASP A 166 -5.77 1.57 -5.61
CA ASP A 166 -5.86 2.69 -6.57
C ASP A 166 -4.70 3.68 -6.39
N GLU A 167 -4.31 3.95 -5.13
CA GLU A 167 -3.17 4.80 -4.83
C GLU A 167 -1.83 4.17 -5.27
N LEU A 168 -1.67 2.86 -5.11
CA LEU A 168 -0.47 2.14 -5.56
C LEU A 168 -0.34 2.12 -7.08
N ARG A 169 -1.47 2.09 -7.81
CA ARG A 169 -1.53 2.20 -9.27
C ARG A 169 -1.35 3.62 -9.80
N GLU A 170 -1.23 4.59 -8.92
CA GLU A 170 -1.17 6.02 -9.23
C GLU A 170 -2.39 6.57 -9.98
N ASP A 171 -3.51 5.85 -10.00
CA ASP A 171 -4.78 6.26 -10.62
C ASP A 171 -5.53 7.33 -9.81
N VAL A 172 -4.80 8.11 -9.01
CA VAL A 172 -5.39 9.06 -8.08
C VAL A 172 -4.71 10.43 -8.13
N LYS A 173 -5.52 11.47 -7.96
CA LYS A 173 -5.02 12.84 -7.84
C LYS A 173 -4.53 13.22 -6.43
N ARG A 174 -4.88 12.43 -5.42
CA ARG A 174 -4.57 12.68 -4.01
C ARG A 174 -4.39 11.36 -3.27
N TRP A 175 -3.32 11.28 -2.48
CA TRP A 175 -3.01 10.15 -1.63
C TRP A 175 -3.64 10.33 -0.25
N LEU A 176 -4.21 9.27 0.31
CA LEU A 176 -4.75 9.20 1.68
C LEU A 176 -3.88 8.31 2.57
N PHE A 177 -3.48 7.16 2.06
CA PHE A 177 -2.89 6.07 2.84
C PHE A 177 -1.49 5.70 2.37
N VAL A 178 -1.26 5.74 1.07
CA VAL A 178 0.02 5.37 0.47
C VAL A 178 0.95 6.58 0.44
N ARG A 179 2.21 6.37 0.76
CA ARG A 179 3.23 7.39 0.56
C ARG A 179 3.55 7.51 -0.94
N PRO A 180 3.27 8.66 -1.56
CA PRO A 180 3.53 8.82 -2.98
C PRO A 180 5.02 8.56 -3.28
N PRO A 181 5.33 7.93 -4.43
CA PRO A 181 6.71 7.79 -4.87
C PRO A 181 7.34 9.18 -5.02
N LYS A 182 8.63 9.29 -4.68
CA LYS A 182 9.37 10.48 -5.05
C LYS A 182 9.51 10.46 -6.57
N ARG A 183 8.79 11.31 -7.27
CA ARG A 183 9.08 11.57 -8.69
C ARG A 183 10.49 12.16 -8.74
N ASP A 184 11.39 11.48 -9.42
CA ASP A 184 12.70 12.06 -9.70
C ASP A 184 12.45 13.32 -10.52
N GLU A 185 12.97 14.46 -10.04
CA GLU A 185 12.84 15.78 -10.69
C GLU A 185 13.30 15.75 -12.17
N LYS A 186 14.08 14.73 -12.55
CA LYS A 186 14.56 14.49 -13.91
C LYS A 186 13.50 14.07 -14.92
N GLU A 187 12.38 13.45 -14.49
CA GLU A 187 11.28 13.13 -15.41
C GLU A 187 10.42 14.35 -15.72
N HIS A 188 10.25 15.25 -14.77
CA HIS A 188 9.51 16.50 -14.97
C HIS A 188 10.20 17.47 -15.96
N GLU A 189 11.51 17.36 -16.12
CA GLU A 189 12.28 18.20 -17.05
C GLU A 189 12.17 17.70 -18.50
N ARG A 190 11.91 16.40 -18.70
CA ARG A 190 11.69 15.80 -20.03
C ARG A 190 10.29 16.05 -20.59
N GLU A 191 9.30 16.30 -19.74
CA GLU A 191 7.90 16.56 -20.14
C GLU A 191 7.58 18.07 -20.31
N ARG A 192 8.52 18.97 -20.03
CA ARG A 192 8.32 20.39 -20.31
C ARG A 192 8.39 20.63 -21.82
N PRO A 193 7.31 21.15 -22.45
CA PRO A 193 7.38 21.54 -23.86
C PRO A 193 8.46 22.64 -24.01
N PRO A 194 9.17 22.66 -25.14
CA PRO A 194 10.20 23.67 -25.37
C PRO A 194 9.59 25.07 -25.27
N ARG A 195 10.21 25.92 -24.46
CA ARG A 195 9.82 27.34 -24.36
C ARG A 195 9.95 27.96 -25.75
N ARG A 196 8.82 28.48 -26.28
CA ARG A 196 8.80 29.34 -27.47
C ARG A 196 9.37 30.71 -27.15
#